data_273f618af56f3586f78406297303fb14
#
_entry.id   273f618af56f3586f78406297303fb14
#
_cell.length_a   1.000
_cell.length_b   1.000
_cell.length_c   1.000
_cell.angle_alpha   90.00
_cell.angle_beta   90.00
_cell.angle_gamma   90.00
#
_symmetry.space_group_name_H-M   'P 1'
#
loop_
_entity.id
_entity.type
_entity.pdbx_description
1 polymer ?
#
loop_
_entity_poly.entity_id
_entity_poly.type
_entity_poly.pdbx_seq_one_letter_code
_entity_poly.pdbx_strand_id
1 'polypeptide(L)'
;GVRFYTYLSTLHYVMEACAENNKEFIVLDRPNPNDFVDGPIRQKGFESFVGVDPLPILHGLTVGELAWMINKEGWLKSVPDTCRLKIVKMENWKHGDPYWLPVKPSPNLPNDQSIRLYPSLCFFEATNVSVGRGTYYPFQVLGFSDPKYGDFTFTPTSLPGFDTNPLQKDKVCYGIDLREYPFEGGLTLRFFLDFYNKAGKDQAFFFSRPNWFDLLAGTKQLRYQIVRGLSEKEIRESWKPELDQYKAMRKKYLLYPDYPTQNKK
;
A
#
# COMPACT_ATOMS: atom_id res chain seq x y z
N GLY A 1 3.69 -5.90 2.99
CA GLY A 1 3.70 -5.98 1.62
C GLY A 1 3.00 -4.94 0.79
N VAL A 2 2.99 -3.67 1.20
CA VAL A 2 2.43 -2.57 0.41
C VAL A 2 3.55 -1.59 0.10
N ARG A 3 3.74 -1.19 -1.16
CA ARG A 3 4.87 -0.34 -1.60
C ARG A 3 5.01 0.94 -0.77
N PHE A 4 3.93 1.63 -0.48
CA PHE A 4 3.96 2.89 0.26
C PHE A 4 4.02 2.71 1.79
N TYR A 5 4.09 1.48 2.31
CA TYR A 5 4.40 1.24 3.70
C TYR A 5 5.91 1.24 3.88
N THR A 6 6.46 2.32 4.41
CA THR A 6 7.85 2.78 4.25
C THR A 6 8.95 1.90 4.85
N TYR A 7 8.61 0.79 5.51
CA TYR A 7 9.61 -0.21 5.92
C TYR A 7 10.39 -0.80 4.75
N LEU A 8 9.78 -0.87 3.55
CA LEU A 8 10.45 -1.29 2.33
C LEU A 8 11.53 -0.29 1.91
N SER A 9 11.25 1.00 2.05
CA SER A 9 12.22 2.06 1.77
C SER A 9 13.37 2.04 2.78
N THR A 10 13.09 1.77 4.05
CA THR A 10 14.11 1.57 5.07
C THR A 10 14.99 0.37 4.73
N LEU A 11 14.40 -0.76 4.30
CA LEU A 11 15.14 -1.93 3.82
C LEU A 11 16.12 -1.54 2.72
N HIS A 12 15.65 -0.84 1.68
CA HIS A 12 16.46 -0.40 0.55
C HIS A 12 17.65 0.45 1.01
N TYR A 13 17.42 1.50 1.80
CA TYR A 13 18.50 2.39 2.27
C TYR A 13 19.49 1.71 3.22
N VAL A 14 19.05 0.77 4.05
CA VAL A 14 19.97 -0.02 4.87
C VAL A 14 20.82 -0.94 4.00
N MET A 15 20.28 -1.51 2.92
CA MET A 15 21.06 -2.28 1.95
C MET A 15 22.09 -1.42 1.25
N GLU A 16 21.77 -0.17 0.83
CA GLU A 16 22.72 0.80 0.29
C GLU A 16 23.86 1.07 1.27
N ALA A 17 23.52 1.41 2.51
CA ALA A 17 24.51 1.68 3.55
C ALA A 17 25.43 0.48 3.83
N CYS A 18 24.89 -0.76 3.78
CA CYS A 18 25.69 -1.98 3.93
C CYS A 18 26.62 -2.19 2.73
N ALA A 19 26.17 -1.90 1.52
CA ALA A 19 27.00 -1.99 0.31
C ALA A 19 28.15 -0.99 0.37
N GLU A 20 27.89 0.28 0.65
CA GLU A 20 28.88 1.37 0.76
C GLU A 20 29.95 1.10 1.83
N ASN A 21 29.57 0.45 2.93
CA ASN A 21 30.47 0.15 4.04
C ASN A 21 30.97 -1.29 4.08
N ASN A 22 30.77 -2.05 3.01
CA ASN A 22 31.17 -3.47 2.91
C ASN A 22 30.70 -4.32 4.10
N LYS A 23 29.46 -4.10 4.55
CA LYS A 23 28.85 -4.85 5.64
C LYS A 23 27.93 -5.95 5.10
N GLU A 24 27.84 -7.06 5.83
CA GLU A 24 26.83 -8.08 5.55
C GLU A 24 25.46 -7.60 6.05
N PHE A 25 24.44 -7.78 5.22
CA PHE A 25 23.05 -7.51 5.57
C PHE A 25 22.30 -8.83 5.71
N ILE A 26 21.76 -9.08 6.89
CA ILE A 26 21.00 -10.31 7.18
C ILE A 26 19.52 -9.97 7.30
N VAL A 27 18.69 -10.58 6.45
CA VAL A 27 17.24 -10.48 6.52
C VAL A 27 16.67 -11.72 7.20
N LEU A 28 16.01 -11.53 8.32
CA LEU A 28 15.14 -12.55 8.93
C LEU A 28 13.77 -12.46 8.26
N ASP A 29 13.50 -13.38 7.34
CA ASP A 29 12.31 -13.30 6.51
C ASP A 29 11.02 -13.57 7.30
N ARG A 30 9.90 -13.05 6.80
CA ARG A 30 8.59 -13.15 7.44
C ARG A 30 7.46 -13.13 6.41
N PRO A 31 6.28 -13.70 6.72
CA PRO A 31 5.14 -13.65 5.83
C PRO A 31 4.69 -12.24 5.51
N ASN A 32 4.14 -12.06 4.32
CA ASN A 32 3.52 -10.81 3.89
C ASN A 32 2.01 -10.87 4.15
N PRO A 33 1.44 -10.04 5.06
CA PRO A 33 0.00 -10.09 5.35
C PRO A 33 -0.87 -9.56 4.19
N ASN A 34 -0.28 -8.80 3.25
CA ASN A 34 -0.91 -8.34 2.02
C ASN A 34 -0.26 -9.02 0.81
N ASP A 35 -0.27 -10.34 0.81
CA ASP A 35 0.38 -11.18 -0.19
C ASP A 35 -0.44 -11.28 -1.48
N PHE A 36 -0.54 -10.16 -2.20
CA PHE A 36 -1.19 -10.00 -3.50
C PHE A 36 -0.25 -9.30 -4.48
N VAL A 37 -0.50 -9.44 -5.77
CA VAL A 37 0.20 -8.69 -6.83
C VAL A 37 -0.82 -7.86 -7.59
N ASP A 38 -0.87 -6.54 -7.30
CA ASP A 38 -1.88 -5.66 -7.89
C ASP A 38 -1.49 -4.17 -7.86
N GLY A 39 -2.15 -3.38 -8.70
CA GLY A 39 -2.01 -1.94 -8.78
C GLY A 39 -0.93 -1.47 -9.75
N PRO A 40 -0.88 -0.16 -10.03
CA PRO A 40 0.09 0.42 -10.94
C PRO A 40 1.51 0.31 -10.39
N ILE A 41 2.47 0.11 -11.31
CA ILE A 41 3.89 0.13 -11.00
C ILE A 41 4.37 1.58 -10.87
N ARG A 42 5.28 1.83 -9.91
CA ARG A 42 5.90 3.13 -9.77
C ARG A 42 6.72 3.46 -11.03
N GLN A 43 6.35 4.53 -11.72
CA GLN A 43 7.02 5.02 -12.92
C GLN A 43 8.22 5.91 -12.57
N LYS A 44 9.18 6.02 -13.51
CA LYS A 44 10.30 6.96 -13.39
C LYS A 44 9.80 8.39 -13.18
N GLY A 45 10.43 9.12 -12.26
CA GLY A 45 10.04 10.49 -11.88
C GLY A 45 9.04 10.56 -10.71
N PHE A 46 8.64 9.39 -10.15
CA PHE A 46 7.81 9.29 -8.94
C PHE A 46 8.54 8.63 -7.78
N GLU A 47 9.87 8.64 -7.83
CA GLU A 47 10.72 8.17 -6.74
C GLU A 47 10.50 9.02 -5.51
N SER A 48 10.25 8.34 -4.39
CA SER A 48 10.03 8.99 -3.09
C SER A 48 10.17 7.97 -1.96
N PHE A 49 10.12 8.43 -0.72
CA PHE A 49 10.16 7.51 0.42
C PHE A 49 8.94 6.56 0.50
N VAL A 50 7.84 6.85 -0.22
CA VAL A 50 6.69 5.94 -0.37
C VAL A 50 6.75 5.08 -1.65
N GLY A 51 7.87 5.11 -2.36
CA GLY A 51 8.07 4.35 -3.60
C GLY A 51 9.50 4.49 -4.12
N VAL A 52 10.48 3.86 -3.44
CA VAL A 52 11.88 3.87 -3.88
C VAL A 52 12.05 3.00 -5.11
N ASP A 53 11.55 1.77 -5.05
CA ASP A 53 11.71 0.76 -6.11
C ASP A 53 10.53 0.74 -7.10
N PRO A 54 10.75 0.28 -8.34
CA PRO A 54 9.71 0.20 -9.38
C PRO A 54 8.78 -1.01 -9.15
N LEU A 55 8.05 -0.98 -8.05
CA LEU A 55 7.12 -2.03 -7.62
C LEU A 55 5.67 -1.64 -7.89
N PRO A 56 4.75 -2.61 -8.04
CA PRO A 56 3.31 -2.35 -7.93
C PRO A 56 2.93 -2.00 -6.50
N ILE A 57 1.73 -1.51 -6.28
CA ILE A 57 1.23 -1.18 -4.94
C ILE A 57 1.29 -2.39 -4.02
N LEU A 58 0.75 -3.50 -4.47
CA LEU A 58 0.88 -4.82 -3.84
C LEU A 58 1.89 -5.64 -4.64
N HIS A 59 3.03 -5.94 -4.04
CA HIS A 59 4.16 -6.53 -4.76
C HIS A 59 4.24 -8.07 -4.63
N GLY A 60 3.48 -8.67 -3.70
CA GLY A 60 3.40 -10.13 -3.54
C GLY A 60 4.74 -10.80 -3.25
N LEU A 61 5.61 -10.15 -2.50
CA LEU A 61 6.91 -10.68 -2.09
C LEU A 61 7.03 -10.63 -0.57
N THR A 62 7.78 -11.53 0.01
CA THR A 62 8.27 -11.37 1.39
C THR A 62 9.35 -10.29 1.43
N VAL A 63 9.74 -9.86 2.63
CA VAL A 63 10.83 -8.88 2.78
C VAL A 63 12.16 -9.45 2.30
N GLY A 64 12.38 -10.76 2.48
CA GLY A 64 13.58 -11.46 2.00
C GLY A 64 13.64 -11.56 0.47
N GLU A 65 12.52 -11.92 -0.16
CA GLU A 65 12.38 -11.96 -1.62
C GLU A 65 12.56 -10.58 -2.25
N LEU A 66 12.00 -9.54 -1.61
CA LEU A 66 12.19 -8.17 -2.06
C LEU A 66 13.65 -7.73 -1.96
N ALA A 67 14.32 -8.00 -0.84
CA ALA A 67 15.75 -7.72 -0.69
C ALA A 67 16.59 -8.44 -1.75
N TRP A 68 16.23 -9.69 -2.06
CA TRP A 68 16.87 -10.46 -3.11
C TRP A 68 16.67 -9.84 -4.49
N MET A 69 15.43 -9.40 -4.82
CA MET A 69 15.10 -8.71 -6.06
C MET A 69 15.89 -7.40 -6.17
N ILE A 70 15.84 -6.52 -5.17
CA ILE A 70 16.57 -5.24 -5.15
C ILE A 70 18.04 -5.46 -5.46
N ASN A 71 18.65 -6.44 -4.78
CA ASN A 71 20.08 -6.74 -4.92
C ASN A 71 20.44 -7.29 -6.30
N LYS A 72 19.58 -8.12 -6.90
CA LYS A 72 19.85 -8.77 -8.19
C LYS A 72 19.48 -7.92 -9.40
N GLU A 73 18.50 -7.04 -9.28
CA GLU A 73 18.14 -6.09 -10.33
C GLU A 73 19.04 -4.83 -10.31
N GLY A 74 19.99 -4.74 -9.35
CA GLY A 74 20.91 -3.60 -9.23
C GLY A 74 20.18 -2.28 -8.95
N TRP A 75 19.15 -2.32 -8.09
CA TRP A 75 18.36 -1.11 -7.80
C TRP A 75 18.99 -0.19 -6.76
N LEU A 76 20.01 -0.67 -6.04
CA LEU A 76 20.78 0.17 -5.12
C LEU A 76 21.53 1.25 -5.90
N LYS A 77 21.51 2.48 -5.38
CA LYS A 77 22.25 3.61 -5.96
C LYS A 77 23.66 3.75 -5.38
N SER A 78 24.05 2.85 -4.50
CA SER A 78 25.39 2.79 -3.90
C SER A 78 26.44 2.28 -4.90
N VAL A 79 27.72 2.44 -4.54
CA VAL A 79 28.84 1.83 -5.25
C VAL A 79 29.61 0.97 -4.23
N PRO A 80 29.54 -0.36 -4.36
CA PRO A 80 28.85 -1.15 -5.38
C PRO A 80 27.31 -1.08 -5.28
N ASP A 81 26.62 -1.40 -6.38
CA ASP A 81 25.16 -1.45 -6.49
C ASP A 81 24.52 -2.74 -5.92
N THR A 82 25.31 -3.54 -5.23
CA THR A 82 24.91 -4.78 -4.56
C THR A 82 25.52 -4.87 -3.17
N CYS A 83 24.78 -5.39 -2.21
CA CYS A 83 25.29 -5.68 -0.87
C CYS A 83 25.50 -7.19 -0.64
N ARG A 84 26.31 -7.54 0.36
CA ARG A 84 26.47 -8.93 0.83
C ARG A 84 25.23 -9.33 1.61
N LEU A 85 24.25 -9.92 0.90
CA LEU A 85 22.94 -10.26 1.42
C LEU A 85 22.88 -11.72 1.88
N LYS A 86 22.39 -11.95 3.10
CA LYS A 86 22.00 -13.26 3.63
C LYS A 86 20.55 -13.24 4.02
N ILE A 87 19.79 -14.24 3.60
CA ILE A 87 18.36 -14.38 3.95
C ILE A 87 18.19 -15.63 4.78
N VAL A 88 17.61 -15.47 5.97
CA VAL A 88 17.14 -16.58 6.82
C VAL A 88 15.70 -16.85 6.44
N LYS A 89 15.46 -17.96 5.75
CA LYS A 89 14.14 -18.34 5.24
C LYS A 89 13.21 -18.80 6.36
N MET A 90 11.91 -18.60 6.12
CA MET A 90 10.86 -19.21 6.92
C MET A 90 10.72 -20.70 6.61
N GLU A 91 10.18 -21.45 7.54
CA GLU A 91 9.75 -22.83 7.36
C GLU A 91 8.23 -22.91 7.26
N ASN A 92 7.73 -23.92 6.53
CA ASN A 92 6.31 -24.27 6.45
C ASN A 92 5.39 -23.12 6.01
N TRP A 93 5.86 -22.22 5.14
CA TRP A 93 5.07 -21.13 4.56
C TRP A 93 5.14 -21.14 3.03
N LYS A 94 4.06 -20.74 2.39
CA LYS A 94 3.95 -20.52 0.93
C LYS A 94 3.10 -19.29 0.64
N HIS A 95 3.25 -18.74 -0.57
CA HIS A 95 2.42 -17.63 -1.04
C HIS A 95 0.94 -18.02 -1.06
N GLY A 96 0.10 -17.09 -0.59
CA GLY A 96 -1.34 -17.28 -0.46
C GLY A 96 -1.78 -17.89 0.87
N ASP A 97 -0.85 -18.32 1.73
CA ASP A 97 -1.22 -18.73 3.08
C ASP A 97 -1.69 -17.51 3.89
N PRO A 98 -2.83 -17.59 4.57
CA PRO A 98 -3.29 -16.51 5.42
C PRO A 98 -2.32 -16.28 6.57
N TYR A 99 -2.04 -15.02 6.87
CA TYR A 99 -1.15 -14.67 7.98
C TYR A 99 -1.67 -13.46 8.77
N TRP A 100 -1.79 -13.64 10.05
CA TRP A 100 -2.18 -12.61 11.01
C TRP A 100 -0.94 -12.13 11.76
N LEU A 101 -0.70 -10.81 11.75
CA LEU A 101 0.45 -10.25 12.43
C LEU A 101 0.28 -10.39 13.96
N PRO A 102 1.24 -11.03 14.67
CA PRO A 102 1.17 -11.15 16.13
C PRO A 102 1.37 -9.81 16.84
N VAL A 103 1.99 -8.85 16.15
CA VAL A 103 2.24 -7.49 16.64
C VAL A 103 1.78 -6.50 15.58
N LYS A 104 0.97 -5.52 15.97
CA LYS A 104 0.52 -4.47 15.06
C LYS A 104 1.72 -3.69 14.49
N PRO A 105 1.75 -3.42 13.17
CA PRO A 105 2.88 -2.75 12.52
C PRO A 105 2.95 -1.26 12.83
N SER A 106 1.83 -0.66 13.23
CA SER A 106 1.70 0.76 13.59
C SER A 106 0.52 0.95 14.54
N PRO A 107 0.55 1.99 15.40
CA PRO A 107 -0.65 2.39 16.15
C PRO A 107 -1.87 2.65 15.24
N ASN A 108 -1.64 3.16 14.02
CA ASN A 108 -2.68 3.43 13.05
C ASN A 108 -3.06 2.22 12.16
N LEU A 109 -2.51 1.04 12.40
CA LEU A 109 -2.96 -0.23 11.82
C LEU A 109 -3.13 -1.23 12.97
N PRO A 110 -4.19 -1.07 13.79
CA PRO A 110 -4.32 -1.75 15.08
C PRO A 110 -4.69 -3.24 14.97
N ASN A 111 -5.24 -3.68 13.85
CA ASN A 111 -5.73 -5.04 13.65
C ASN A 111 -5.69 -5.47 12.17
N ASP A 112 -6.02 -6.73 11.90
CA ASP A 112 -5.98 -7.31 10.55
C ASP A 112 -6.94 -6.63 9.57
N GLN A 113 -8.12 -6.18 10.02
CA GLN A 113 -9.07 -5.48 9.17
C GLN A 113 -8.45 -4.19 8.62
N SER A 114 -7.80 -3.39 9.47
CA SER A 114 -7.11 -2.18 9.05
C SER A 114 -5.95 -2.48 8.10
N ILE A 115 -5.20 -3.56 8.34
CA ILE A 115 -4.07 -4.00 7.49
C ILE A 115 -4.56 -4.41 6.10
N ARG A 116 -5.67 -5.15 6.01
CA ARG A 116 -6.27 -5.59 4.74
C ARG A 116 -6.84 -4.42 3.94
N LEU A 117 -7.50 -3.47 4.62
CA LEU A 117 -8.09 -2.29 3.98
C LEU A 117 -7.05 -1.23 3.59
N TYR A 118 -5.89 -1.19 4.26
CA TYR A 118 -4.87 -0.16 4.08
C TYR A 118 -4.44 0.07 2.63
N PRO A 119 -4.20 -0.95 1.78
CA PRO A 119 -3.82 -0.73 0.38
C PRO A 119 -4.83 0.10 -0.40
N SER A 120 -6.12 -0.09 -0.10
CA SER A 120 -7.24 0.62 -0.76
C SER A 120 -7.51 1.98 -0.15
N LEU A 121 -7.32 2.16 1.16
CA LEU A 121 -7.69 3.37 1.88
C LEU A 121 -6.56 4.39 2.01
N CYS A 122 -5.30 4.00 1.82
CA CYS A 122 -4.15 4.90 1.95
C CYS A 122 -4.21 6.09 0.99
N PHE A 123 -4.82 5.95 -0.17
CA PHE A 123 -5.00 7.04 -1.13
C PHE A 123 -5.81 8.23 -0.58
N PHE A 124 -6.69 7.97 0.38
CA PHE A 124 -7.47 9.03 1.03
C PHE A 124 -6.61 9.99 1.86
N GLU A 125 -5.38 9.62 2.22
CA GLU A 125 -4.43 10.54 2.87
C GLU A 125 -4.03 11.73 1.97
N ALA A 126 -4.34 11.65 0.68
CA ALA A 126 -4.17 12.75 -0.28
C ALA A 126 -5.46 13.57 -0.52
N THR A 127 -6.49 13.33 0.26
CA THR A 127 -7.82 13.95 0.11
C THR A 127 -8.25 14.68 1.39
N ASN A 128 -9.46 15.24 1.37
CA ASN A 128 -10.11 15.83 2.54
C ASN A 128 -10.86 14.81 3.41
N VAL A 129 -10.96 13.55 2.95
CA VAL A 129 -11.70 12.49 3.64
C VAL A 129 -10.87 11.87 4.76
N SER A 130 -11.42 11.80 5.97
CA SER A 130 -10.80 11.11 7.09
C SER A 130 -10.83 9.59 6.89
N VAL A 131 -9.72 8.93 7.17
CA VAL A 131 -9.58 7.48 7.27
C VAL A 131 -9.69 6.96 8.71
N GLY A 132 -10.30 7.74 9.59
CA GLY A 132 -10.47 7.38 11.00
C GLY A 132 -9.22 7.56 11.87
N ARG A 133 -8.15 8.23 11.41
CA ARG A 133 -7.07 8.65 12.30
C ARG A 133 -7.62 9.57 13.39
N GLY A 134 -7.13 9.47 14.60
CA GLY A 134 -7.73 10.14 15.77
C GLY A 134 -8.96 9.43 16.32
N THR A 135 -9.17 8.16 15.95
CA THR A 135 -10.11 7.23 16.56
C THR A 135 -9.39 5.92 16.92
N TYR A 136 -10.06 5.00 17.59
CA TYR A 136 -9.51 3.66 17.90
C TYR A 136 -9.60 2.67 16.72
N TYR A 137 -10.15 3.08 15.58
CA TYR A 137 -10.36 2.26 14.39
C TYR A 137 -9.87 2.92 13.08
N PRO A 138 -8.60 3.43 13.06
CA PRO A 138 -8.05 4.03 11.85
C PRO A 138 -7.96 3.00 10.71
N PHE A 139 -8.15 3.48 9.47
CA PHE A 139 -8.25 2.66 8.25
C PHE A 139 -9.35 1.59 8.28
N GLN A 140 -10.40 1.83 9.07
CA GLN A 140 -11.58 0.98 9.15
C GLN A 140 -12.88 1.78 9.00
N VAL A 141 -12.77 3.08 8.82
CA VAL A 141 -13.88 3.99 8.52
C VAL A 141 -13.42 5.03 7.52
N LEU A 142 -14.36 5.57 6.76
CA LEU A 142 -14.16 6.71 5.88
C LEU A 142 -15.25 7.74 6.14
N GLY A 143 -14.91 9.03 6.17
CA GLY A 143 -15.91 10.06 6.34
C GLY A 143 -15.39 11.48 6.13
N PHE A 144 -16.35 12.38 5.91
CA PHE A 144 -16.13 13.81 5.79
C PHE A 144 -17.24 14.57 6.51
N SER A 145 -17.01 15.85 6.86
CA SER A 145 -17.97 16.67 7.63
C SER A 145 -19.16 17.19 6.78
N ASP A 146 -19.78 16.29 5.99
CA ASP A 146 -20.95 16.55 5.17
C ASP A 146 -21.83 15.28 5.13
N PRO A 147 -23.14 15.33 5.51
CA PRO A 147 -24.02 14.17 5.57
C PRO A 147 -24.17 13.38 4.27
N LYS A 148 -23.91 13.99 3.11
CA LYS A 148 -24.01 13.30 1.81
C LYS A 148 -23.02 12.11 1.66
N TYR A 149 -21.98 12.03 2.51
CA TYR A 149 -20.98 10.96 2.41
C TYR A 149 -21.43 9.63 3.02
N GLY A 150 -22.46 9.62 3.90
CA GLY A 150 -23.05 8.40 4.43
C GLY A 150 -23.70 8.58 5.78
N ASP A 151 -24.30 7.49 6.30
CA ASP A 151 -25.11 7.51 7.53
C ASP A 151 -24.31 7.20 8.79
N PHE A 152 -23.13 6.54 8.66
CA PHE A 152 -22.26 6.26 9.79
C PHE A 152 -21.54 7.54 10.23
N THR A 153 -21.50 7.80 11.54
CA THR A 153 -20.85 8.99 12.07
C THR A 153 -19.70 8.65 13.02
N PHE A 154 -18.65 9.46 12.97
CA PHE A 154 -17.53 9.42 13.92
C PHE A 154 -16.89 10.81 14.01
N THR A 155 -16.15 11.05 15.11
CA THR A 155 -15.45 12.32 15.32
C THR A 155 -13.98 12.04 15.59
N PRO A 156 -13.05 12.37 14.67
CA PRO A 156 -11.62 12.34 14.94
C PRO A 156 -11.25 13.32 16.07
N THR A 157 -10.46 12.86 17.03
CA THR A 157 -9.97 13.70 18.15
C THR A 157 -8.46 13.60 18.29
N SER A 158 -7.85 14.48 19.09
CA SER A 158 -6.45 14.31 19.47
C SER A 158 -6.30 13.04 20.31
N LEU A 159 -5.60 12.04 19.78
CA LEU A 159 -5.44 10.75 20.44
C LEU A 159 -3.95 10.45 20.66
N PRO A 160 -3.41 10.68 21.89
CA PRO A 160 -2.02 10.39 22.20
C PRO A 160 -1.65 8.92 21.90
N GLY A 161 -0.48 8.72 21.30
CA GLY A 161 -0.03 7.39 20.87
C GLY A 161 -0.59 6.91 19.52
N PHE A 162 -1.50 7.67 18.91
CA PHE A 162 -2.06 7.41 17.56
C PHE A 162 -1.82 8.62 16.64
N ASP A 163 -2.74 9.60 16.66
CA ASP A 163 -2.62 10.86 15.93
C ASP A 163 -3.17 11.99 16.79
N THR A 164 -2.34 13.01 17.05
CA THR A 164 -2.72 14.16 17.88
C THR A 164 -3.33 15.32 17.10
N ASN A 165 -3.19 15.28 15.76
CA ASN A 165 -3.77 16.30 14.87
C ASN A 165 -4.37 15.67 13.61
N PRO A 166 -5.36 14.76 13.76
CA PRO A 166 -5.95 14.04 12.64
C PRO A 166 -6.71 14.98 11.70
N LEU A 167 -6.85 14.56 10.45
CA LEU A 167 -7.72 15.21 9.48
C LEU A 167 -9.17 15.21 10.01
N GLN A 168 -9.90 16.30 9.80
CA GLN A 168 -11.28 16.51 10.33
C GLN A 168 -11.36 16.51 11.87
N LYS A 169 -10.29 16.86 12.56
CA LYS A 169 -10.26 16.91 14.02
C LYS A 169 -11.44 17.72 14.59
N ASP A 170 -12.07 17.14 15.63
CA ASP A 170 -13.21 17.70 16.38
C ASP A 170 -14.45 18.02 15.53
N LYS A 171 -14.54 17.48 14.28
CA LYS A 171 -15.70 17.59 13.42
C LYS A 171 -16.43 16.26 13.33
N VAL A 172 -17.75 16.28 13.34
CA VAL A 172 -18.57 15.11 13.04
C VAL A 172 -18.37 14.77 11.56
N CYS A 173 -17.84 13.58 11.29
CA CYS A 173 -17.73 13.02 9.96
C CYS A 173 -18.87 12.05 9.69
N TYR A 174 -19.41 12.11 8.49
CA TYR A 174 -20.41 11.20 7.95
C TYR A 174 -19.76 10.34 6.89
N GLY A 175 -20.10 9.05 6.87
CA GLY A 175 -19.42 8.15 5.94
C GLY A 175 -19.82 6.70 6.08
N ILE A 176 -18.84 5.80 6.02
CA ILE A 176 -19.05 4.36 6.06
C ILE A 176 -18.21 3.70 7.14
N ASP A 177 -18.78 2.64 7.76
CA ASP A 177 -18.11 1.74 8.69
C ASP A 177 -17.63 0.50 7.95
N LEU A 178 -16.33 0.23 8.02
CA LEU A 178 -15.70 -0.91 7.38
C LEU A 178 -15.12 -1.91 8.39
N ARG A 179 -15.40 -1.74 9.70
CA ARG A 179 -14.86 -2.62 10.74
C ARG A 179 -15.25 -4.07 10.54
N GLU A 180 -16.49 -4.30 10.14
CA GLU A 180 -17.06 -5.64 9.86
C GLU A 180 -17.28 -5.85 8.34
N TYR A 181 -16.72 -4.99 7.50
CA TYR A 181 -16.86 -5.14 6.05
C TYR A 181 -16.12 -6.41 5.59
N PRO A 182 -16.80 -7.32 4.86
CA PRO A 182 -16.19 -8.57 4.42
C PRO A 182 -15.17 -8.30 3.30
N PHE A 183 -13.92 -8.09 3.68
CA PHE A 183 -12.83 -7.81 2.75
C PHE A 183 -11.66 -8.76 2.98
N GLU A 184 -11.42 -9.62 2.01
CA GLU A 184 -10.35 -10.64 2.07
C GLU A 184 -8.94 -10.06 1.84
N GLY A 185 -8.85 -8.79 1.46
CA GLY A 185 -7.60 -8.10 1.15
C GLY A 185 -7.48 -7.77 -0.35
N GLY A 186 -6.28 -7.35 -0.75
CA GLY A 186 -6.03 -6.88 -2.12
C GLY A 186 -6.21 -5.37 -2.27
N LEU A 187 -6.42 -4.93 -3.51
CA LEU A 187 -6.62 -3.52 -3.87
C LEU A 187 -7.99 -3.34 -4.52
N THR A 188 -8.79 -2.39 -4.01
CA THR A 188 -9.99 -1.90 -4.70
C THR A 188 -10.00 -0.37 -4.73
N LEU A 189 -10.46 0.18 -5.84
CA LEU A 189 -10.69 1.62 -6.00
C LEU A 189 -12.15 1.99 -5.70
N ARG A 190 -13.02 1.02 -5.42
CA ARG A 190 -14.46 1.21 -5.22
C ARG A 190 -14.77 2.34 -4.23
N PHE A 191 -14.14 2.30 -3.04
CA PHE A 191 -14.38 3.33 -2.01
C PHE A 191 -13.92 4.71 -2.47
N PHE A 192 -12.77 4.77 -3.13
CA PHE A 192 -12.20 6.02 -3.64
C PHE A 192 -13.08 6.64 -4.72
N LEU A 193 -13.55 5.84 -5.67
CA LEU A 193 -14.44 6.28 -6.74
C LEU A 193 -15.81 6.71 -6.20
N ASP A 194 -16.38 5.99 -5.22
CA ASP A 194 -17.64 6.35 -4.57
C ASP A 194 -17.55 7.72 -3.87
N PHE A 195 -16.51 7.92 -3.06
CA PHE A 195 -16.31 9.18 -2.34
C PHE A 195 -16.00 10.35 -3.29
N TYR A 196 -15.27 10.10 -4.38
CA TYR A 196 -15.05 11.12 -5.41
C TYR A 196 -16.36 11.51 -6.12
N ASN A 197 -17.23 10.54 -6.41
CA ASN A 197 -18.56 10.82 -6.95
C ASN A 197 -19.43 11.63 -5.96
N LYS A 198 -19.44 11.27 -4.67
CA LYS A 198 -20.15 12.01 -3.61
C LYS A 198 -19.61 13.43 -3.43
N ALA A 199 -18.32 13.65 -3.71
CA ALA A 199 -17.73 14.98 -3.75
C ALA A 199 -18.19 15.82 -4.97
N GLY A 200 -19.07 15.29 -5.81
CA GLY A 200 -19.53 15.94 -7.04
C GLY A 200 -18.49 15.96 -8.15
N LYS A 201 -17.46 15.08 -8.06
CA LYS A 201 -16.30 15.03 -8.96
C LYS A 201 -15.50 16.33 -8.99
N ASP A 202 -15.61 17.13 -7.93
CA ASP A 202 -14.79 18.33 -7.77
C ASP A 202 -13.35 17.93 -7.46
N GLN A 203 -12.51 17.98 -8.50
CA GLN A 203 -11.11 17.61 -8.39
C GLN A 203 -10.35 18.51 -7.42
N ALA A 204 -10.58 19.82 -7.46
CA ALA A 204 -9.84 20.78 -6.63
C ALA A 204 -10.18 20.62 -5.15
N PHE A 205 -11.43 20.33 -4.86
CA PHE A 205 -11.90 20.07 -3.50
C PHE A 205 -11.43 18.70 -3.00
N PHE A 206 -11.59 17.62 -3.79
CA PHE A 206 -11.37 16.26 -3.32
C PHE A 206 -9.88 15.93 -3.14
N PHE A 207 -9.05 16.24 -4.15
CA PHE A 207 -7.61 16.01 -4.08
C PHE A 207 -6.90 17.19 -3.40
N SER A 208 -6.98 17.26 -2.07
CA SER A 208 -6.32 18.33 -1.30
C SER A 208 -4.79 18.30 -1.44
N ARG A 209 -4.20 17.16 -1.79
CA ARG A 209 -2.77 16.94 -1.95
C ARG A 209 -2.49 16.10 -3.21
N PRO A 210 -2.73 16.61 -4.43
CA PRO A 210 -2.67 15.83 -5.67
C PRO A 210 -1.28 15.24 -5.95
N ASN A 211 -0.21 15.96 -5.62
CA ASN A 211 1.16 15.44 -5.78
C ASN A 211 1.43 14.26 -4.83
N TRP A 212 0.87 14.30 -3.63
CA TRP A 212 0.98 13.18 -2.68
C TRP A 212 0.22 11.95 -3.18
N PHE A 213 -0.98 12.14 -3.76
CA PHE A 213 -1.69 11.06 -4.43
C PHE A 213 -0.86 10.41 -5.52
N ASP A 214 -0.23 11.22 -6.38
CA ASP A 214 0.58 10.75 -7.49
C ASP A 214 1.82 9.96 -7.00
N LEU A 215 2.45 10.38 -5.89
CA LEU A 215 3.54 9.65 -5.26
C LEU A 215 3.08 8.31 -4.65
N LEU A 216 1.93 8.27 -3.97
CA LEU A 216 1.33 7.03 -3.47
C LEU A 216 0.98 6.08 -4.62
N ALA A 217 0.38 6.59 -5.69
CA ALA A 217 0.08 5.81 -6.88
C ALA A 217 1.34 5.38 -7.66
N GLY A 218 2.42 6.16 -7.53
CA GLY A 218 3.64 6.00 -8.31
C GLY A 218 3.51 6.46 -9.77
N THR A 219 2.43 7.16 -10.08
CA THR A 219 2.10 7.67 -11.42
C THR A 219 1.00 8.72 -11.35
N LYS A 220 0.98 9.68 -12.29
CA LYS A 220 -0.14 10.60 -12.47
C LYS A 220 -1.35 9.95 -13.13
N GLN A 221 -1.14 8.86 -13.85
CA GLN A 221 -2.16 8.25 -14.69
C GLN A 221 -3.41 7.87 -13.91
N LEU A 222 -3.23 7.27 -12.71
CA LEU A 222 -4.36 6.85 -11.88
C LEU A 222 -5.29 8.03 -11.54
N ARG A 223 -4.73 9.16 -11.11
CA ARG A 223 -5.53 10.36 -10.80
C ARG A 223 -6.25 10.90 -12.04
N TYR A 224 -5.57 10.98 -13.18
CA TYR A 224 -6.19 11.43 -14.43
C TYR A 224 -7.32 10.51 -14.88
N GLN A 225 -7.18 9.20 -14.74
CA GLN A 225 -8.23 8.25 -15.07
C GLN A 225 -9.46 8.41 -14.17
N ILE A 226 -9.26 8.60 -12.87
CA ILE A 226 -10.33 8.87 -11.91
C ILE A 226 -11.06 10.16 -12.27
N VAL A 227 -10.33 11.24 -12.53
CA VAL A 227 -10.89 12.55 -12.90
C VAL A 227 -11.69 12.47 -14.20
N ARG A 228 -11.24 11.67 -15.16
CA ARG A 228 -11.95 11.42 -16.42
C ARG A 228 -13.17 10.50 -16.27
N GLY A 229 -13.40 9.97 -15.08
CA GLY A 229 -14.57 9.14 -14.76
C GLY A 229 -14.48 7.70 -15.27
N LEU A 230 -13.27 7.17 -15.48
CA LEU A 230 -13.10 5.77 -15.83
C LEU A 230 -13.58 4.87 -14.68
N SER A 231 -14.17 3.74 -15.03
CA SER A 231 -14.53 2.68 -14.09
C SER A 231 -13.29 1.99 -13.52
N GLU A 232 -13.41 1.35 -12.35
CA GLU A 232 -12.33 0.54 -11.79
C GLU A 232 -11.82 -0.52 -12.77
N LYS A 233 -12.71 -1.13 -13.55
CA LYS A 233 -12.36 -2.12 -14.58
C LYS A 233 -11.44 -1.51 -15.65
N GLU A 234 -11.80 -0.39 -16.23
CA GLU A 234 -10.99 0.30 -17.25
C GLU A 234 -9.64 0.74 -16.69
N ILE A 235 -9.62 1.24 -15.46
CA ILE A 235 -8.38 1.61 -14.78
C ILE A 235 -7.47 0.39 -14.61
N ARG A 236 -8.01 -0.75 -14.14
CA ARG A 236 -7.25 -2.00 -13.97
C ARG A 236 -6.69 -2.55 -15.28
N GLU A 237 -7.45 -2.48 -16.36
CA GLU A 237 -6.96 -2.90 -17.68
C GLU A 237 -5.74 -2.07 -18.13
N SER A 238 -5.65 -0.79 -17.73
CA SER A 238 -4.56 0.09 -18.15
C SER A 238 -3.20 -0.29 -17.56
N TRP A 239 -3.14 -0.83 -16.35
CA TRP A 239 -1.87 -1.24 -15.72
C TRP A 239 -1.54 -2.73 -15.90
N LYS A 240 -2.48 -3.51 -16.46
CA LYS A 240 -2.33 -4.96 -16.62
C LYS A 240 -1.06 -5.38 -17.38
N PRO A 241 -0.68 -4.73 -18.51
CA PRO A 241 0.52 -5.14 -19.25
C PRO A 241 1.81 -5.03 -18.42
N GLU A 242 2.00 -3.91 -17.71
CA GLU A 242 3.19 -3.71 -16.85
C GLU A 242 3.16 -4.67 -15.64
N LEU A 243 1.97 -4.91 -15.09
CA LEU A 243 1.79 -5.82 -13.97
C LEU A 243 2.09 -7.28 -14.38
N ASP A 244 1.75 -7.70 -15.60
CA ASP A 244 2.06 -9.03 -16.10
C ASP A 244 3.58 -9.19 -16.34
N GLN A 245 4.28 -8.16 -16.79
CA GLN A 245 5.75 -8.12 -16.87
C GLN A 245 6.38 -8.25 -15.47
N TYR A 246 5.85 -7.49 -14.50
CA TYR A 246 6.30 -7.59 -13.11
C TYR A 246 6.09 -9.00 -12.54
N LYS A 247 4.95 -9.63 -12.77
CA LYS A 247 4.65 -11.00 -12.34
C LYS A 247 5.66 -12.00 -12.91
N ALA A 248 6.08 -11.82 -14.17
CA ALA A 248 7.11 -12.66 -14.77
C ALA A 248 8.49 -12.43 -14.13
N MET A 249 8.85 -11.19 -13.84
CA MET A 249 10.08 -10.82 -13.14
C MET A 249 10.09 -11.37 -11.71
N ARG A 250 8.99 -11.16 -10.96
CA ARG A 250 8.81 -11.63 -9.57
C ARG A 250 9.16 -13.09 -9.39
N LYS A 251 8.76 -13.97 -10.33
CA LYS A 251 8.98 -15.42 -10.25
C LYS A 251 10.45 -15.81 -10.11
N LYS A 252 11.39 -15.00 -10.59
CA LYS A 252 12.84 -15.25 -10.47
C LYS A 252 13.37 -15.12 -9.03
N TYR A 253 12.62 -14.45 -8.17
CA TYR A 253 13.05 -14.05 -6.82
C TYR A 253 12.29 -14.75 -5.71
N LEU A 254 11.36 -15.66 -6.06
CA LEU A 254 10.61 -16.42 -5.08
C LEU A 254 11.52 -17.40 -4.34
N LEU A 255 11.46 -17.35 -3.03
CA LEU A 255 12.16 -18.25 -2.11
C LEU A 255 11.23 -19.35 -1.58
N TYR A 256 9.92 -19.21 -1.80
CA TYR A 256 8.85 -20.09 -1.34
C TYR A 256 7.96 -20.50 -2.51
N PRO A 257 7.17 -21.58 -2.37
CA PRO A 257 6.18 -21.96 -3.38
C PRO A 257 5.23 -20.81 -3.71
N ASP A 258 5.00 -20.55 -4.98
CA ASP A 258 4.10 -19.51 -5.48
C ASP A 258 2.62 -19.88 -5.23
N TYR A 259 1.73 -18.94 -5.48
CA TYR A 259 0.28 -19.16 -5.40
C TYR A 259 -0.13 -20.41 -6.18
N PRO A 260 -1.13 -21.17 -5.70
CA PRO A 260 -1.66 -22.29 -6.45
C PRO A 260 -2.08 -21.82 -7.84
N THR A 261 -1.65 -22.52 -8.88
CA THR A 261 -2.10 -22.26 -10.25
C THR A 261 -3.61 -22.47 -10.28
N GLN A 262 -4.39 -21.42 -10.51
CA GLN A 262 -5.80 -21.59 -10.80
C GLN A 262 -5.89 -22.38 -12.11
N ASN A 263 -6.17 -23.67 -12.02
CA ASN A 263 -6.59 -24.44 -13.18
C ASN A 263 -7.83 -23.73 -13.73
N LYS A 264 -7.70 -23.07 -14.87
CA LYS A 264 -8.87 -22.59 -15.62
C LYS A 264 -9.71 -23.85 -15.95
N LYS A 265 -10.79 -24.04 -15.18
CA LYS A 265 -11.87 -24.95 -15.57
C LYS A 265 -12.68 -24.32 -16.67
#